data_41488d7c5656a467543a0115a72ea26c
#
_entry.id   41488d7c5656a467543a0115a72ea26c
#
_cell.length_a   1.000
_cell.length_b   1.000
_cell.length_c   1.000
_cell.angle_alpha   90.00
_cell.angle_beta   90.00
_cell.angle_gamma   90.00
#
_symmetry.space_group_name_H-M   'P 1'
#
loop_
_entity.id
_entity.type
_entity.pdbx_description
1 polymer ?
#
loop_
_entity_poly.entity_id
_entity_poly.type
_entity_poly.pdbx_seq_one_letter_code
_entity_poly.pdbx_strand_id
1 'polypeptide(L)'
;MAEAQKLHEEKPRSFRREDIPAKGYTYKDYLTWGDDVRFELIDGIPHMMAAPTLWHQRVTGEIFGQLRNWLEDKPCEVYVAPCDVRLFPEADKSDRVVVQPDVLVICDEEKLSDGKACRGAPDFVVEVTSKGTKGKDFREKKALYEKAGVREYWVVEEGAVYKYAPVDGEYRETVYDLDEDSEISVDMLPGCSIDFKKIAEFASRG
;
A
#
# COMPACT_ATOMS: atom_id res chain seq x y z
N MET A 1 16.07 31.38 -27.76
CA MET A 1 14.86 30.96 -27.00
C MET A 1 14.00 30.03 -27.88
N ALA A 2 14.50 28.84 -28.21
CA ALA A 2 13.80 27.86 -29.06
C ALA A 2 14.32 26.40 -28.85
N GLU A 3 14.60 26.02 -27.59
CA GLU A 3 15.16 24.66 -27.34
C GLU A 3 14.60 23.96 -26.08
N ALA A 4 13.52 24.47 -25.52
CA ALA A 4 12.86 23.89 -24.33
C ALA A 4 11.52 23.20 -24.63
N GLN A 5 11.23 22.83 -25.87
CA GLN A 5 9.90 22.37 -26.30
C GLN A 5 9.88 20.99 -26.96
N LYS A 6 10.85 20.12 -26.67
CA LYS A 6 10.86 18.74 -27.22
C LYS A 6 11.24 17.70 -26.19
N LEU A 7 10.42 17.51 -25.15
CA LEU A 7 10.47 16.32 -24.28
C LEU A 7 9.11 16.07 -23.61
N HIS A 8 8.02 16.18 -24.38
CA HIS A 8 6.78 15.48 -24.08
C HIS A 8 6.70 14.29 -25.04
N GLU A 9 7.51 13.27 -24.83
CA GLU A 9 7.19 11.96 -25.35
C GLU A 9 5.88 11.53 -24.69
N GLU A 10 4.89 11.22 -25.52
CA GLU A 10 3.58 10.72 -25.06
C GLU A 10 3.83 9.49 -24.20
N LYS A 11 3.61 9.64 -22.89
CA LYS A 11 3.70 8.51 -21.94
C LYS A 11 2.67 7.47 -22.34
N PRO A 12 3.01 6.19 -22.32
CA PRO A 12 2.06 5.14 -22.65
C PRO A 12 0.88 5.19 -21.69
N ARG A 13 -0.32 5.51 -22.18
CA ARG A 13 -1.57 5.57 -21.41
C ARG A 13 -2.05 4.19 -20.95
N SER A 14 -1.44 3.13 -21.46
CA SER A 14 -1.67 1.73 -21.03
C SER A 14 -0.48 0.88 -21.46
N PHE A 15 -0.06 -0.04 -20.58
CA PHE A 15 0.92 -1.07 -20.94
C PHE A 15 0.15 -2.26 -21.54
N ARG A 16 0.49 -2.62 -22.80
CA ARG A 16 0.01 -3.89 -23.36
C ARG A 16 0.98 -4.99 -22.96
N ARG A 17 0.47 -6.20 -22.76
CA ARG A 17 1.31 -7.34 -22.37
C ARG A 17 2.46 -7.61 -23.36
N GLU A 18 2.24 -7.34 -24.64
CA GLU A 18 3.20 -7.44 -25.72
C GLU A 18 4.32 -6.39 -25.68
N ASP A 19 4.08 -5.24 -25.01
CA ASP A 19 5.04 -4.14 -24.87
C ASP A 19 5.96 -4.33 -23.65
N ILE A 20 5.67 -5.31 -22.78
CA ILE A 20 6.45 -5.57 -21.58
C ILE A 20 7.75 -6.30 -21.98
N PRO A 21 8.93 -5.77 -21.61
CA PRO A 21 10.19 -6.46 -21.88
C PRO A 21 10.18 -7.89 -21.33
N ALA A 22 10.87 -8.81 -21.99
CA ALA A 22 10.94 -10.22 -21.54
C ALA A 22 11.45 -10.38 -20.10
N LYS A 23 12.27 -9.42 -19.62
CA LYS A 23 12.75 -9.35 -18.23
C LYS A 23 11.80 -8.57 -17.30
N GLY A 24 10.69 -8.01 -17.81
CA GLY A 24 9.84 -7.06 -17.10
C GLY A 24 10.54 -5.70 -16.90
N TYR A 25 9.81 -4.78 -16.26
CA TYR A 25 10.34 -3.47 -15.86
C TYR A 25 10.97 -3.51 -14.46
N THR A 26 11.80 -2.51 -14.19
CA THR A 26 12.49 -2.29 -12.92
C THR A 26 12.02 -0.98 -12.27
N TYR A 27 12.37 -0.75 -11.02
CA TYR A 27 12.12 0.54 -10.35
C TYR A 27 12.82 1.70 -11.09
N LYS A 28 13.97 1.45 -11.70
CA LYS A 28 14.65 2.44 -12.52
C LYS A 28 13.80 2.87 -13.73
N ASP A 29 13.12 1.93 -14.37
CA ASP A 29 12.18 2.21 -15.46
C ASP A 29 10.94 2.94 -14.93
N TYR A 30 10.38 2.47 -13.81
CA TYR A 30 9.22 3.07 -13.13
C TYR A 30 9.43 4.56 -12.87
N LEU A 31 10.59 5.00 -12.42
CA LEU A 31 10.92 6.40 -12.18
C LEU A 31 10.86 7.28 -13.44
N THR A 32 10.82 6.70 -14.62
CA THR A 32 10.72 7.44 -15.90
C THR A 32 9.28 7.65 -16.37
N TRP A 33 8.29 6.97 -15.77
CA TRP A 33 6.90 6.98 -16.28
C TRP A 33 6.14 8.26 -15.95
N GLY A 34 6.63 9.09 -15.03
CA GLY A 34 6.03 10.35 -14.58
C GLY A 34 4.75 10.15 -13.79
N ASP A 35 4.12 11.26 -13.38
CA ASP A 35 3.13 11.29 -12.31
C ASP A 35 1.67 11.31 -12.79
N ASP A 36 1.42 11.32 -14.11
CA ASP A 36 0.06 11.44 -14.67
C ASP A 36 -0.81 10.19 -14.46
N VAL A 37 -0.19 9.02 -14.28
CA VAL A 37 -0.87 7.74 -14.05
C VAL A 37 -0.13 6.97 -12.96
N ARG A 38 -0.90 6.48 -12.00
CA ARG A 38 -0.36 5.68 -10.90
C ARG A 38 -0.27 4.21 -11.30
N PHE A 39 0.87 3.60 -11.01
CA PHE A 39 1.12 2.19 -11.26
C PHE A 39 1.72 1.54 -10.01
N GLU A 40 1.44 0.26 -9.85
CA GLU A 40 2.26 -0.65 -9.06
C GLU A 40 3.09 -1.52 -10.01
N LEU A 41 4.25 -1.94 -9.57
CA LEU A 41 5.11 -2.88 -10.30
C LEU A 41 5.16 -4.19 -9.52
N ILE A 42 4.64 -5.27 -10.08
CA ILE A 42 4.67 -6.59 -9.45
C ILE A 42 5.37 -7.55 -10.39
N ASP A 43 6.48 -8.12 -9.94
CA ASP A 43 7.36 -8.99 -10.73
C ASP A 43 7.77 -8.39 -12.08
N GLY A 44 7.90 -7.06 -12.13
CA GLY A 44 8.25 -6.31 -13.33
C GLY A 44 7.07 -6.08 -14.29
N ILE A 45 5.85 -6.39 -13.87
CA ILE A 45 4.62 -6.13 -14.61
C ILE A 45 3.95 -4.89 -14.04
N PRO A 46 3.70 -3.85 -14.86
CA PRO A 46 3.00 -2.66 -14.39
C PRO A 46 1.50 -2.92 -14.27
N HIS A 47 0.95 -2.54 -13.14
CA HIS A 47 -0.48 -2.59 -12.85
C HIS A 47 -1.00 -1.17 -12.65
N MET A 48 -1.82 -0.70 -13.58
CA MET A 48 -2.45 0.62 -13.48
C MET A 48 -3.45 0.64 -12.32
N MET A 49 -3.38 1.69 -11.50
CA MET A 49 -4.30 1.90 -10.40
C MET A 49 -5.50 2.72 -10.85
N ALA A 50 -6.70 2.27 -10.52
CA ALA A 50 -7.92 3.04 -10.74
C ALA A 50 -8.11 4.12 -9.67
N ALA A 51 -8.89 5.14 -9.99
CA ALA A 51 -9.31 6.12 -8.99
C ALA A 51 -10.18 5.42 -7.91
N PRO A 52 -9.91 5.66 -6.62
CA PRO A 52 -10.67 5.06 -5.54
C PRO A 52 -12.09 5.61 -5.45
N THR A 53 -13.01 4.84 -4.87
CA THR A 53 -14.37 5.29 -4.54
C THR A 53 -14.36 6.23 -3.33
N LEU A 54 -15.43 6.98 -3.10
CA LEU A 54 -15.57 7.81 -1.90
C LEU A 54 -15.58 6.97 -0.63
N TRP A 55 -16.19 5.79 -0.65
CA TRP A 55 -16.14 4.85 0.48
C TRP A 55 -14.70 4.47 0.82
N HIS A 56 -13.93 4.04 -0.17
CA HIS A 56 -12.52 3.70 -0.01
C HIS A 56 -11.72 4.88 0.59
N GLN A 57 -11.91 6.09 0.06
CA GLN A 57 -11.23 7.29 0.57
C GLN A 57 -11.61 7.62 2.02
N ARG A 58 -12.88 7.45 2.40
CA ARG A 58 -13.35 7.67 3.77
C ARG A 58 -12.72 6.67 4.74
N VAL A 59 -12.77 5.39 4.40
CA VAL A 59 -12.18 4.32 5.23
C VAL A 59 -10.68 4.50 5.39
N THR A 60 -9.97 4.71 4.28
CA THR A 60 -8.52 4.97 4.29
C THR A 60 -8.17 6.19 5.13
N GLY A 61 -8.92 7.30 4.96
CA GLY A 61 -8.70 8.55 5.69
C GLY A 61 -8.92 8.41 7.19
N GLU A 62 -9.96 7.67 7.62
CA GLU A 62 -10.23 7.44 9.03
C GLU A 62 -9.20 6.52 9.69
N ILE A 63 -8.80 5.43 9.03
CA ILE A 63 -7.73 4.55 9.53
C ILE A 63 -6.44 5.35 9.69
N PHE A 64 -6.04 6.12 8.66
CA PHE A 64 -4.89 7.00 8.73
C PHE A 64 -4.99 8.00 9.88
N GLY A 65 -6.14 8.67 10.02
CA GLY A 65 -6.37 9.67 11.07
C GLY A 65 -6.24 9.09 12.48
N GLN A 66 -6.79 7.91 12.73
CA GLN A 66 -6.69 7.23 14.02
C GLN A 66 -5.24 6.81 14.31
N LEU A 67 -4.54 6.24 13.35
CA LEU A 67 -3.12 5.88 13.47
C LEU A 67 -2.25 7.14 13.69
N ARG A 68 -2.48 8.21 12.92
CA ARG A 68 -1.72 9.46 13.05
C ARG A 68 -1.87 10.07 14.45
N ASN A 69 -3.08 10.08 14.98
CA ASN A 69 -3.34 10.57 16.32
C ASN A 69 -2.68 9.70 17.40
N TRP A 70 -2.74 8.38 17.23
CA TRP A 70 -2.12 7.46 18.18
C TRP A 70 -0.59 7.50 18.14
N LEU A 71 0.00 7.73 16.97
CA LEU A 71 1.45 7.82 16.76
C LEU A 71 2.04 9.18 17.12
N GLU A 72 1.22 10.16 17.50
CA GLU A 72 1.74 11.44 17.98
C GLU A 72 2.72 11.23 19.14
N ASP A 73 3.88 11.85 19.07
CA ASP A 73 5.01 11.70 20.02
C ASP A 73 5.62 10.28 20.10
N LYS A 74 5.40 9.42 19.09
CA LYS A 74 6.01 8.08 18.99
C LYS A 74 6.98 8.00 17.80
N PRO A 75 7.91 7.05 17.83
CA PRO A 75 8.99 6.99 16.82
C PRO A 75 8.53 6.48 15.43
N CYS A 76 7.34 5.89 15.32
CA CYS A 76 6.85 5.39 14.05
C CYS A 76 6.08 6.47 13.30
N GLU A 77 6.16 6.45 11.97
CA GLU A 77 5.43 7.34 11.08
C GLU A 77 4.36 6.58 10.30
N VAL A 78 3.21 7.22 10.09
CA VAL A 78 2.13 6.69 9.24
C VAL A 78 2.04 7.49 7.94
N TYR A 79 1.89 6.77 6.84
CA TYR A 79 1.72 7.33 5.50
C TYR A 79 0.45 6.81 4.86
N VAL A 80 -0.07 7.59 3.89
CA VAL A 80 -1.25 7.25 3.07
C VAL A 80 -0.86 7.32 1.60
N ALA A 81 -1.49 6.50 0.78
CA ALA A 81 -1.25 6.51 -0.67
C ALA A 81 -1.46 7.90 -1.30
N PRO A 82 -0.61 8.33 -2.28
CA PRO A 82 0.45 7.54 -2.90
C PRO A 82 1.76 7.57 -2.11
N CYS A 83 2.25 6.42 -1.70
CA CYS A 83 3.57 6.26 -1.11
C CYS A 83 4.19 4.97 -1.69
N ASP A 84 5.26 5.12 -2.45
CA ASP A 84 5.93 3.99 -3.05
C ASP A 84 6.64 3.13 -1.99
N VAL A 85 6.46 1.82 -2.07
CA VAL A 85 7.16 0.84 -1.25
C VAL A 85 7.92 -0.12 -2.15
N ARG A 86 9.23 -0.10 -2.06
CA ARG A 86 10.14 -1.02 -2.72
C ARG A 86 10.37 -2.22 -1.81
N LEU A 87 9.53 -3.24 -1.89
CA LEU A 87 9.56 -4.36 -0.92
C LEU A 87 10.90 -5.11 -0.89
N PHE A 88 11.58 -5.22 -2.04
CA PHE A 88 12.86 -5.90 -2.18
C PHE A 88 13.87 -4.95 -2.85
N PRO A 89 14.34 -3.90 -2.13
CA PRO A 89 15.12 -2.83 -2.75
C PRO A 89 16.53 -3.29 -3.13
N GLU A 90 16.91 -3.04 -4.38
CA GLU A 90 18.26 -3.23 -4.90
C GLU A 90 19.00 -1.88 -5.00
N ALA A 91 20.32 -1.89 -4.77
CA ALA A 91 21.12 -0.67 -4.76
C ALA A 91 21.13 0.04 -6.12
N ASP A 92 21.11 -0.73 -7.21
CA ASP A 92 21.08 -0.24 -8.60
C ASP A 92 19.66 0.05 -9.12
N LYS A 93 18.63 -0.09 -8.26
CA LYS A 93 17.21 0.07 -8.60
C LYS A 93 16.70 -0.93 -9.64
N SER A 94 17.28 -2.13 -9.68
CA SER A 94 16.83 -3.24 -10.53
C SER A 94 15.68 -4.04 -9.91
N ASP A 95 15.24 -3.67 -8.74
CA ASP A 95 14.08 -4.26 -8.06
C ASP A 95 12.81 -4.14 -8.92
N ARG A 96 11.99 -5.18 -8.87
CA ARG A 96 10.86 -5.40 -9.77
C ARG A 96 9.52 -5.40 -9.04
N VAL A 97 9.52 -5.00 -7.76
CA VAL A 97 8.33 -4.92 -6.93
C VAL A 97 8.28 -3.55 -6.28
N VAL A 98 7.28 -2.76 -6.70
CA VAL A 98 6.92 -1.46 -6.13
C VAL A 98 5.42 -1.45 -5.92
N VAL A 99 4.97 -1.33 -4.70
CA VAL A 99 3.55 -1.27 -4.34
C VAL A 99 3.22 0.08 -3.70
N GLN A 100 1.93 0.45 -3.73
CA GLN A 100 1.43 1.67 -3.09
C GLN A 100 0.27 1.29 -2.16
N PRO A 101 0.57 0.80 -0.94
CA PRO A 101 -0.47 0.45 0.03
C PRO A 101 -1.30 1.68 0.42
N ASP A 102 -2.58 1.47 0.73
CA ASP A 102 -3.48 2.55 1.09
C ASP A 102 -3.06 3.27 2.37
N VAL A 103 -2.65 2.51 3.40
CA VAL A 103 -2.05 3.04 4.64
C VAL A 103 -0.89 2.15 5.04
N LEU A 104 0.20 2.77 5.50
CA LEU A 104 1.37 2.04 6.00
C LEU A 104 2.00 2.76 7.19
N VAL A 105 2.57 1.98 8.11
CA VAL A 105 3.35 2.47 9.24
C VAL A 105 4.79 2.00 9.11
N ILE A 106 5.72 2.90 9.35
CA ILE A 106 7.17 2.68 9.27
C ILE A 106 7.80 3.13 10.57
N CYS A 107 8.53 2.24 11.24
CA CYS A 107 9.20 2.52 12.52
C CYS A 107 10.73 2.63 12.39
N ASP A 108 11.26 2.35 11.21
CA ASP A 108 12.69 2.43 10.90
C ASP A 108 12.92 3.58 9.89
N GLU A 109 13.46 4.71 10.39
CA GLU A 109 13.72 5.91 9.58
C GLU A 109 14.72 5.67 8.45
N GLU A 110 15.60 4.66 8.55
CA GLU A 110 16.55 4.34 7.48
C GLU A 110 15.83 3.89 6.18
N LYS A 111 14.64 3.32 6.31
CA LYS A 111 13.79 2.95 5.16
C LYS A 111 13.28 4.15 4.38
N LEU A 112 13.30 5.34 4.97
CA LEU A 112 12.84 6.61 4.38
C LEU A 112 14.00 7.51 3.90
N SER A 113 15.23 7.04 4.00
CA SER A 113 16.45 7.84 3.84
C SER A 113 16.62 8.51 2.46
N ASP A 114 15.95 8.04 1.40
CA ASP A 114 16.01 8.67 0.08
C ASP A 114 14.91 9.75 -0.13
N GLY A 115 13.98 9.90 0.80
CA GLY A 115 12.89 10.86 0.77
C GLY A 115 11.90 10.67 -0.37
N LYS A 116 11.90 9.49 -1.04
CA LYS A 116 11.07 9.19 -2.22
C LYS A 116 10.19 7.96 -2.06
N ALA A 117 10.72 6.92 -1.45
CA ALA A 117 10.04 5.64 -1.30
C ALA A 117 10.43 4.97 0.01
N CYS A 118 9.55 4.16 0.57
CA CYS A 118 9.92 3.22 1.62
C CYS A 118 10.80 2.11 1.02
N ARG A 119 11.97 1.90 1.61
CA ARG A 119 12.94 0.87 1.17
C ARG A 119 12.88 -0.34 2.07
N GLY A 120 12.23 -1.39 1.62
CA GLY A 120 11.96 -2.61 2.38
C GLY A 120 10.52 -2.68 2.90
N ALA A 121 10.26 -3.68 3.73
CA ALA A 121 8.94 -3.90 4.29
C ALA A 121 8.54 -2.80 5.29
N PRO A 122 7.37 -2.15 5.15
CA PRO A 122 6.75 -1.42 6.24
C PRO A 122 6.48 -2.33 7.44
N ASP A 123 6.27 -1.77 8.62
CA ASP A 123 5.94 -2.54 9.81
C ASP A 123 4.46 -2.96 9.83
N PHE A 124 3.58 -2.07 9.37
CA PHE A 124 2.15 -2.32 9.24
C PHE A 124 1.64 -1.84 7.89
N VAL A 125 0.75 -2.59 7.26
CA VAL A 125 0.14 -2.26 5.97
C VAL A 125 -1.37 -2.51 6.03
N VAL A 126 -2.13 -1.57 5.48
CA VAL A 126 -3.58 -1.72 5.26
C VAL A 126 -3.89 -1.50 3.77
N GLU A 127 -4.66 -2.41 3.20
CA GLU A 127 -5.29 -2.28 1.89
C GLU A 127 -6.81 -2.22 2.07
N VAL A 128 -7.43 -1.16 1.60
CA VAL A 128 -8.89 -1.03 1.56
C VAL A 128 -9.36 -1.55 0.22
N THR A 129 -9.90 -2.75 0.19
CA THR A 129 -10.16 -3.44 -1.07
C THR A 129 -11.50 -3.08 -1.69
N SER A 130 -11.56 -3.19 -2.99
CA SER A 130 -12.76 -3.07 -3.81
C SER A 130 -13.00 -4.36 -4.60
N LYS A 131 -14.17 -4.48 -5.24
CA LYS A 131 -14.46 -5.66 -6.10
C LYS A 131 -13.39 -5.88 -7.18
N GLY A 132 -12.73 -4.80 -7.63
CA GLY A 132 -11.70 -4.86 -8.68
C GLY A 132 -10.32 -5.27 -8.18
N THR A 133 -9.97 -4.99 -6.92
CA THR A 133 -8.64 -5.25 -6.34
C THR A 133 -8.61 -6.46 -5.41
N LYS A 134 -9.77 -6.93 -4.92
CA LYS A 134 -9.91 -8.01 -3.95
C LYS A 134 -9.00 -9.22 -4.22
N GLY A 135 -9.00 -9.74 -5.44
CA GLY A 135 -8.19 -10.92 -5.77
C GLY A 135 -6.68 -10.68 -5.69
N LYS A 136 -6.24 -9.44 -5.94
CA LYS A 136 -4.84 -9.03 -5.87
C LYS A 136 -4.40 -8.86 -4.42
N ASP A 137 -5.20 -8.16 -3.61
CA ASP A 137 -4.89 -7.86 -2.22
C ASP A 137 -4.85 -9.13 -1.37
N PHE A 138 -5.82 -10.05 -1.55
CA PHE A 138 -5.88 -11.30 -0.80
C PHE A 138 -4.86 -12.37 -1.21
N ARG A 139 -4.24 -12.27 -2.38
CA ARG A 139 -3.31 -13.31 -2.88
C ARG A 139 -1.94 -12.75 -3.23
N GLU A 140 -1.85 -11.88 -4.23
CA GLU A 140 -0.56 -11.42 -4.76
C GLU A 140 0.16 -10.52 -3.75
N LYS A 141 -0.51 -9.46 -3.28
CA LYS A 141 0.06 -8.52 -2.30
C LYS A 141 0.30 -9.19 -0.95
N LYS A 142 -0.65 -10.02 -0.47
CA LYS A 142 -0.46 -10.80 0.75
C LYS A 142 0.83 -11.60 0.72
N ALA A 143 1.07 -12.38 -0.35
CA ALA A 143 2.28 -13.19 -0.48
C ALA A 143 3.55 -12.32 -0.57
N LEU A 144 3.48 -11.14 -1.21
CA LEU A 144 4.59 -10.20 -1.28
C LEU A 144 4.91 -9.59 0.09
N TYR A 145 3.90 -9.15 0.85
CA TYR A 145 4.07 -8.58 2.18
C TYR A 145 4.60 -9.60 3.18
N GLU A 146 4.08 -10.83 3.15
CA GLU A 146 4.57 -11.95 3.95
C GLU A 146 6.05 -12.24 3.66
N LYS A 147 6.40 -12.41 2.38
CA LYS A 147 7.79 -12.66 1.93
C LYS A 147 8.74 -11.52 2.28
N ALA A 148 8.27 -10.27 2.22
CA ALA A 148 9.06 -9.10 2.56
C ALA A 148 9.27 -8.93 4.08
N GLY A 149 8.45 -9.57 4.92
CA GLY A 149 8.52 -9.49 6.36
C GLY A 149 7.70 -8.34 6.97
N VAL A 150 6.61 -7.93 6.33
CA VAL A 150 5.63 -7.02 6.94
C VAL A 150 5.08 -7.70 8.20
N ARG A 151 5.13 -6.99 9.33
CA ARG A 151 4.80 -7.56 10.66
C ARG A 151 3.30 -7.73 10.89
N GLU A 152 2.49 -6.91 10.23
CA GLU A 152 1.02 -7.00 10.28
C GLU A 152 0.44 -6.43 8.99
N TYR A 153 -0.49 -7.16 8.38
CA TYR A 153 -1.15 -6.78 7.13
C TYR A 153 -2.66 -6.93 7.27
N TRP A 154 -3.40 -5.89 6.93
CA TRP A 154 -4.86 -5.91 6.94
C TRP A 154 -5.43 -5.71 5.54
N VAL A 155 -6.47 -6.50 5.22
CA VAL A 155 -7.36 -6.24 4.10
C VAL A 155 -8.71 -5.83 4.67
N VAL A 156 -9.13 -4.61 4.38
CA VAL A 156 -10.39 -4.03 4.84
C VAL A 156 -11.38 -4.02 3.69
N GLU A 157 -12.51 -4.69 3.87
CA GLU A 157 -13.64 -4.63 2.95
C GLU A 157 -14.92 -4.19 3.69
N GLU A 158 -15.99 -3.93 2.93
CA GLU A 158 -17.27 -3.59 3.51
C GLU A 158 -17.78 -4.76 4.39
N GLY A 159 -17.90 -4.51 5.70
CA GLY A 159 -18.37 -5.47 6.69
C GLY A 159 -17.29 -6.37 7.31
N ALA A 160 -16.03 -6.39 6.85
CA ALA A 160 -15.01 -7.27 7.42
C ALA A 160 -13.60 -6.72 7.38
N VAL A 161 -12.78 -7.15 8.34
CA VAL A 161 -11.32 -6.96 8.32
C VAL A 161 -10.64 -8.32 8.39
N TYR A 162 -9.74 -8.56 7.45
CA TYR A 162 -8.87 -9.73 7.40
C TYR A 162 -7.47 -9.30 7.86
N LYS A 163 -7.10 -9.73 9.05
CA LYS A 163 -5.82 -9.44 9.67
C LYS A 163 -4.87 -10.60 9.48
N TYR A 164 -3.68 -10.31 8.98
CA TYR A 164 -2.58 -11.26 8.78
C TYR A 164 -1.39 -10.86 9.63
N ALA A 165 -0.92 -11.74 10.47
CA ALA A 165 0.26 -11.56 11.29
C ALA A 165 1.10 -12.85 11.31
N PRO A 166 2.45 -12.77 11.37
CA PRO A 166 3.30 -13.95 11.35
C PRO A 166 3.18 -14.75 12.63
N VAL A 167 2.92 -16.06 12.48
CA VAL A 167 3.00 -17.07 13.53
C VAL A 167 3.86 -18.20 13.00
N ASP A 168 4.95 -18.52 13.70
CA ASP A 168 5.93 -19.51 13.24
C ASP A 168 6.52 -19.24 11.84
N GLY A 169 6.58 -17.96 11.44
CA GLY A 169 7.16 -17.50 10.16
C GLY A 169 6.19 -17.43 9.00
N GLU A 170 4.92 -17.80 9.17
CA GLU A 170 3.87 -17.72 8.16
C GLU A 170 2.71 -16.84 8.62
N TYR A 171 2.03 -16.18 7.69
CA TYR A 171 0.85 -15.37 8.03
C TYR A 171 -0.31 -16.26 8.49
N ARG A 172 -0.77 -16.02 9.72
CA ARG A 172 -2.04 -16.52 10.21
C ARG A 172 -3.12 -15.45 10.00
N GLU A 173 -4.25 -15.88 9.44
CA GLU A 173 -5.43 -15.04 9.22
C GLU A 173 -6.31 -15.04 10.47
N THR A 174 -6.79 -13.85 10.84
CA THR A 174 -7.93 -13.63 11.75
C THR A 174 -8.94 -12.76 11.04
N VAL A 175 -10.20 -13.15 11.04
CA VAL A 175 -11.28 -12.39 10.41
C VAL A 175 -12.14 -11.75 11.49
N TYR A 176 -12.41 -10.47 11.33
CA TYR A 176 -13.30 -9.68 12.18
C TYR A 176 -14.53 -9.28 11.38
N ASP A 177 -15.71 -9.57 11.93
CA ASP A 177 -16.99 -9.12 11.40
C ASP A 177 -17.31 -7.74 12.00
N LEU A 178 -17.41 -6.70 11.15
CA LEU A 178 -17.59 -5.32 11.62
C LEU A 178 -18.99 -5.02 12.17
N ASP A 179 -19.94 -5.92 11.99
CA ASP A 179 -21.24 -5.85 12.68
C ASP A 179 -21.14 -6.29 14.15
N GLU A 180 -20.14 -7.12 14.48
CA GLU A 180 -19.89 -7.66 15.82
C GLU A 180 -18.66 -7.00 16.48
N ASP A 181 -17.58 -6.82 15.70
CA ASP A 181 -16.27 -6.35 16.15
C ASP A 181 -16.07 -4.86 15.77
N SER A 182 -16.25 -3.96 16.71
CA SER A 182 -16.13 -2.53 16.43
C SER A 182 -14.73 -1.95 16.68
N GLU A 183 -13.88 -2.63 17.43
CA GLU A 183 -12.55 -2.15 17.79
C GLU A 183 -11.51 -3.27 17.59
N ILE A 184 -10.56 -3.05 16.69
CA ILE A 184 -9.56 -4.06 16.32
C ILE A 184 -8.17 -3.58 16.72
N SER A 185 -7.47 -4.38 17.53
CA SER A 185 -6.09 -4.07 17.96
C SER A 185 -5.10 -4.18 16.80
N VAL A 186 -4.13 -3.26 16.75
CA VAL A 186 -2.94 -3.35 15.89
C VAL A 186 -1.83 -3.98 16.70
N ASP A 187 -1.60 -5.28 16.53
CA ASP A 187 -0.72 -6.06 17.42
C ASP A 187 0.74 -5.63 17.35
N MET A 188 1.20 -5.16 16.17
CA MET A 188 2.54 -4.62 16.02
C MET A 188 2.74 -3.25 16.70
N LEU A 189 1.64 -2.57 17.10
CA LEU A 189 1.61 -1.30 17.85
C LEU A 189 0.92 -1.51 19.20
N PRO A 190 1.60 -2.01 20.24
CA PRO A 190 0.99 -2.35 21.52
C PRO A 190 0.19 -1.20 22.15
N GLY A 191 -1.10 -1.43 22.39
CA GLY A 191 -2.05 -0.44 22.91
C GLY A 191 -2.72 0.43 21.84
N CYS A 192 -2.42 0.19 20.54
CA CYS A 192 -3.15 0.80 19.43
C CYS A 192 -4.35 -0.06 19.06
N SER A 193 -5.48 0.58 18.79
CA SER A 193 -6.65 -0.05 18.17
C SER A 193 -7.31 0.90 17.18
N ILE A 194 -8.00 0.34 16.20
CA ILE A 194 -8.78 1.07 15.22
C ILE A 194 -10.27 0.87 15.53
N ASP A 195 -10.97 1.97 15.71
CA ASP A 195 -12.40 2.02 15.96
C ASP A 195 -13.17 2.05 14.63
N PHE A 196 -13.66 0.89 14.22
CA PHE A 196 -14.41 0.71 12.97
C PHE A 196 -15.85 1.23 13.08
N LYS A 197 -16.40 1.41 14.28
CA LYS A 197 -17.70 2.04 14.45
C LYS A 197 -17.66 3.50 13.99
N LYS A 198 -16.63 4.24 14.38
CA LYS A 198 -16.41 5.61 13.86
C LYS A 198 -16.23 5.63 12.34
N ILE A 199 -15.50 4.65 11.79
CA ILE A 199 -15.32 4.53 10.35
C ILE A 199 -16.66 4.31 9.65
N ALA A 200 -17.49 3.39 10.14
CA ALA A 200 -18.82 3.11 9.58
C ALA A 200 -19.75 4.33 9.67
N GLU A 201 -19.78 5.03 10.81
CA GLU A 201 -20.56 6.27 11.00
C GLU A 201 -20.13 7.37 10.00
N PHE A 202 -18.83 7.50 9.72
CA PHE A 202 -18.32 8.46 8.76
C PHE A 202 -18.55 8.01 7.31
N ALA A 203 -18.32 6.74 7.00
CA ALA A 203 -18.47 6.19 5.66
C ALA A 203 -19.93 6.20 5.16
N SER A 204 -20.92 6.15 6.09
CA SER A 204 -22.36 6.20 5.77
C SER A 204 -22.89 7.61 5.46
N ARG A 205 -22.11 8.65 5.66
CA ARG A 205 -22.53 10.05 5.41
C ARG A 205 -22.53 10.39 3.91
N GLY A 206 -23.51 9.92 3.15
CA GLY A 206 -23.68 10.38 1.76
C GLY A 206 -24.25 9.39 0.81
#